data_5741f941ee5e2ed8891d8bdc717bd900
#
_entry.id   5741f941ee5e2ed8891d8bdc717bd900
#
_cell.length_a   1.000
_cell.length_b   1.000
_cell.length_c   1.000
_cell.angle_alpha   90.00
_cell.angle_beta   90.00
_cell.angle_gamma   90.00
#
_symmetry.space_group_name_H-M   'P 1'
#
loop_
_entity.id
_entity.type
_entity.pdbx_description
1 polymer ?
#
loop_
_entity_poly.entity_id
_entity_poly.type
_entity_poly.pdbx_seq_one_letter_code
_entity_poly.pdbx_strand_id
1 'polypeptide(L)'
;LGYKVFIIPEVPTLFSQAGMDYLTDNHAFFYEGEKATLETQLDLEDRFTRMAETIKTPTIIVCDRGTMDISAYMKPEMWEEITAAAGTSSEQLRARYDAVLHLVSAADGAEQFYTTANNAERTEGLELARELDKKVIQAWSEHPHLRVINNHENFDTKINRVLQEISNVLEIPQQVIEERKYIVRLTGEIPDAIESDIMQTYLTSE
;
A
#
# COMPACT_ATOMS: atom_id res chain seq x y z
N LEU A 1 17.39 -7.25 -5.93
CA LEU A 1 17.69 -5.94 -6.54
C LEU A 1 18.73 -5.12 -5.76
N GLY A 2 19.24 -5.63 -4.62
CA GLY A 2 20.28 -4.95 -3.84
C GLY A 2 19.79 -3.81 -2.93
N TYR A 3 18.49 -3.69 -2.73
CA TYR A 3 17.92 -2.73 -1.78
C TYR A 3 17.74 -3.36 -0.39
N LYS A 4 17.97 -2.57 0.64
CA LYS A 4 17.45 -2.84 1.98
C LYS A 4 16.00 -2.34 2.03
N VAL A 5 15.10 -3.10 2.63
CA VAL A 5 13.71 -2.69 2.82
C VAL A 5 13.41 -2.61 4.31
N PHE A 6 12.86 -1.49 4.74
CA PHE A 6 12.21 -1.32 6.03
C PHE A 6 10.70 -1.26 5.81
N ILE A 7 9.93 -1.82 6.74
CA ILE A 7 8.47 -1.76 6.73
C ILE A 7 8.04 -1.10 8.03
N ILE A 8 7.33 0.02 7.92
CA ILE A 8 6.66 0.67 9.04
C ILE A 8 5.24 0.09 9.09
N PRO A 9 4.86 -0.57 10.20
CA PRO A 9 3.55 -1.17 10.34
C PRO A 9 2.47 -0.11 10.51
N GLU A 10 1.23 -0.47 10.24
CA GLU A 10 0.05 0.36 10.44
C GLU A 10 -0.07 0.77 11.92
N VAL A 11 0.05 2.06 12.22
CA VAL A 11 0.02 2.58 13.59
C VAL A 11 -1.33 2.36 14.28
N PRO A 12 -2.50 2.57 13.62
CA PRO A 12 -3.78 2.21 14.21
C PRO A 12 -3.85 0.76 14.71
N THR A 13 -3.32 -0.18 13.93
CA THR A 13 -3.27 -1.59 14.34
C THR A 13 -2.42 -1.81 15.60
N LEU A 14 -1.28 -1.11 15.72
CA LEU A 14 -0.45 -1.18 16.93
C LEU A 14 -1.21 -0.68 18.16
N PHE A 15 -1.96 0.40 18.03
CA PHE A 15 -2.73 0.98 19.13
C PHE A 15 -3.93 0.14 19.52
N SER A 16 -4.65 -0.43 18.55
CA SER A 16 -5.74 -1.36 18.82
C SER A 16 -5.26 -2.63 19.53
N GLN A 17 -4.12 -3.18 19.13
CA GLN A 17 -3.50 -4.30 19.84
C GLN A 17 -3.08 -3.94 21.26
N ALA A 18 -2.78 -2.67 21.52
CA ALA A 18 -2.52 -2.14 22.85
C ALA A 18 -3.80 -1.82 23.65
N GLY A 19 -4.99 -2.01 23.08
CA GLY A 19 -6.28 -1.82 23.73
C GLY A 19 -6.96 -0.48 23.45
N MET A 20 -6.48 0.27 22.45
CA MET A 20 -7.18 1.47 21.98
C MET A 20 -8.42 1.08 21.17
N ASP A 21 -9.55 1.72 21.44
CA ASP A 21 -10.79 1.59 20.67
C ASP A 21 -11.05 2.89 19.91
N TYR A 22 -10.95 2.81 18.57
CA TYR A 22 -11.26 3.91 17.66
C TYR A 22 -12.78 4.11 17.45
N LEU A 23 -13.60 3.10 17.80
CA LEU A 23 -15.06 3.17 17.73
C LEU A 23 -15.64 3.68 19.06
N THR A 24 -15.19 4.83 19.49
CA THR A 24 -15.58 5.43 20.77
C THR A 24 -16.47 6.65 20.57
N ASP A 25 -17.49 6.82 21.45
CA ASP A 25 -18.29 8.04 21.52
C ASP A 25 -17.60 9.15 22.35
N ASN A 26 -16.45 8.82 22.94
CA ASN A 26 -15.65 9.82 23.69
C ASN A 26 -14.77 10.64 22.75
N HIS A 27 -15.28 11.80 22.36
CA HIS A 27 -14.59 12.70 21.43
C HIS A 27 -13.19 13.11 21.88
N ALA A 28 -12.97 13.32 23.19
CA ALA A 28 -11.65 13.69 23.69
C ALA A 28 -10.66 12.51 23.57
N PHE A 29 -11.12 11.30 23.86
CA PHE A 29 -10.31 10.09 23.69
C PHE A 29 -9.98 9.82 22.23
N PHE A 30 -10.97 9.97 21.34
CA PHE A 30 -10.78 9.84 19.90
C PHE A 30 -9.74 10.85 19.38
N TYR A 31 -9.89 12.14 19.76
CA TYR A 31 -8.95 13.19 19.36
C TYR A 31 -7.52 12.91 19.81
N GLU A 32 -7.31 12.54 21.08
CA GLU A 32 -5.96 12.20 21.57
C GLU A 32 -5.41 10.95 20.90
N GLY A 33 -6.25 9.97 20.59
CA GLY A 33 -5.87 8.76 19.86
C GLY A 33 -5.39 9.06 18.44
N GLU A 34 -6.13 9.85 17.69
CA GLU A 34 -5.76 10.21 16.32
C GLU A 34 -4.53 11.12 16.27
N LYS A 35 -4.40 12.03 17.24
CA LYS A 35 -3.20 12.82 17.42
C LYS A 35 -1.98 11.95 17.72
N ALA A 36 -2.11 11.02 18.66
CA ALA A 36 -1.05 10.08 19.00
C ALA A 36 -0.70 9.18 17.80
N THR A 37 -1.69 8.80 16.98
CA THR A 37 -1.48 8.06 15.74
C THR A 37 -0.59 8.84 14.77
N LEU A 38 -0.90 10.12 14.52
CA LEU A 38 -0.08 10.97 13.66
C LEU A 38 1.34 11.17 14.20
N GLU A 39 1.47 11.51 15.49
CA GLU A 39 2.78 11.73 16.12
C GLU A 39 3.65 10.47 16.10
N THR A 40 3.05 9.30 16.34
CA THR A 40 3.75 8.00 16.30
C THR A 40 4.17 7.64 14.86
N GLN A 41 3.31 7.88 13.86
CA GLN A 41 3.66 7.67 12.47
C GLN A 41 4.87 8.53 12.08
N LEU A 42 4.83 9.81 12.41
CA LEU A 42 5.95 10.74 12.15
C LEU A 42 7.24 10.30 12.83
N ASP A 43 7.17 9.91 14.10
CA ASP A 43 8.35 9.47 14.87
C ASP A 43 8.96 8.18 14.29
N LEU A 44 8.13 7.21 13.90
CA LEU A 44 8.59 5.98 13.24
C LEU A 44 9.27 6.29 11.91
N GLU A 45 8.64 7.07 11.05
CA GLU A 45 9.21 7.44 9.75
C GLU A 45 10.56 8.15 9.91
N ASP A 46 10.65 9.13 10.82
CA ASP A 46 11.89 9.86 11.07
C ASP A 46 13.00 8.97 11.64
N ARG A 47 12.66 8.02 12.50
CA ARG A 47 13.62 7.07 13.06
C ARG A 47 14.14 6.13 11.99
N PHE A 48 13.25 5.56 11.17
CA PHE A 48 13.65 4.64 10.10
C PHE A 48 14.46 5.35 9.01
N THR A 49 14.12 6.62 8.70
CA THR A 49 14.92 7.46 7.79
C THR A 49 16.33 7.66 8.31
N ARG A 50 16.49 8.10 9.58
CA ARG A 50 17.81 8.24 10.20
C ARG A 50 18.59 6.91 10.23
N MET A 51 17.93 5.78 10.46
CA MET A 51 18.59 4.47 10.39
C MET A 51 19.03 4.14 8.96
N ALA A 52 18.18 4.42 7.97
CA ALA A 52 18.51 4.21 6.56
C ALA A 52 19.73 5.02 6.11
N GLU A 53 19.86 6.26 6.56
CA GLU A 53 21.00 7.14 6.26
C GLU A 53 22.34 6.61 6.79
N THR A 54 22.32 5.71 7.79
CA THR A 54 23.56 5.10 8.32
C THR A 54 24.07 3.91 7.50
N ILE A 55 23.27 3.40 6.56
CA ILE A 55 23.62 2.27 5.72
C ILE A 55 24.07 2.72 4.34
N LYS A 56 25.06 2.02 3.76
CA LYS A 56 25.55 2.32 2.41
C LYS A 56 24.70 1.70 1.30
N THR A 57 23.86 0.74 1.65
CA THR A 57 22.95 0.06 0.71
C THR A 57 21.75 0.97 0.43
N PRO A 58 21.35 1.16 -0.83
CA PRO A 58 20.11 1.86 -1.14
C PRO A 58 18.95 1.25 -0.36
N THR A 59 18.16 2.10 0.28
CA THR A 59 17.12 1.65 1.22
C THR A 59 15.76 2.19 0.80
N ILE A 60 14.75 1.32 0.88
CA ILE A 60 13.34 1.65 0.67
C ILE A 60 12.64 1.56 2.02
N ILE A 61 11.86 2.57 2.35
CA ILE A 61 10.96 2.56 3.51
C ILE A 61 9.53 2.44 2.97
N VAL A 62 8.86 1.36 3.32
CA VAL A 62 7.46 1.12 2.97
C VAL A 62 6.62 1.35 4.21
N CYS A 63 5.69 2.31 4.13
CA CYS A 63 4.73 2.56 5.20
C CYS A 63 3.42 1.84 4.87
N ASP A 64 2.97 0.96 5.77
CA ASP A 64 1.61 0.43 5.73
C ASP A 64 0.68 1.48 6.33
N ARG A 65 -0.02 2.20 5.47
CA ARG A 65 -0.65 3.50 5.69
C ARG A 65 0.36 4.65 5.80
N GLY A 66 -0.09 5.82 5.40
CA GLY A 66 0.67 7.05 5.53
C GLY A 66 -0.07 8.09 6.34
N THR A 67 0.60 9.20 6.63
CA THR A 67 0.07 10.26 7.49
C THR A 67 -1.28 10.83 7.04
N MET A 68 -1.51 10.95 5.72
CA MET A 68 -2.75 11.51 5.20
C MET A 68 -3.94 10.56 5.28
N ASP A 69 -3.72 9.23 5.42
CA ASP A 69 -4.82 8.27 5.61
C ASP A 69 -5.65 8.60 6.85
N ILE A 70 -5.02 9.11 7.90
CA ILE A 70 -5.65 9.49 9.18
C ILE A 70 -6.77 10.51 8.95
N SER A 71 -6.58 11.46 8.05
CA SER A 71 -7.57 12.50 7.75
C SER A 71 -8.88 11.98 7.19
N ALA A 72 -8.89 10.78 6.59
CA ALA A 72 -10.09 10.17 6.02
C ALA A 72 -11.13 9.73 7.07
N TYR A 73 -10.69 9.58 8.32
CA TYR A 73 -11.51 9.06 9.42
C TYR A 73 -12.10 10.15 10.31
N MET A 74 -11.81 11.41 10.05
CA MET A 74 -12.27 12.53 10.87
C MET A 74 -12.82 13.70 10.05
N LYS A 75 -13.36 14.69 10.74
CA LYS A 75 -13.80 15.93 10.12
C LYS A 75 -12.60 16.82 9.78
N PRO A 76 -12.68 17.63 8.72
CA PRO A 76 -11.60 18.54 8.33
C PRO A 76 -11.10 19.46 9.45
N GLU A 77 -12.02 19.98 10.26
CA GLU A 77 -11.68 20.90 11.36
C GLU A 77 -10.79 20.22 12.41
N MET A 78 -11.10 18.97 12.76
CA MET A 78 -10.29 18.17 13.70
C MET A 78 -8.91 17.85 13.11
N TRP A 79 -8.86 17.55 11.83
CA TRP A 79 -7.58 17.32 11.13
C TRP A 79 -6.68 18.55 11.15
N GLU A 80 -7.24 19.74 10.90
CA GLU A 80 -6.53 21.01 10.97
C GLU A 80 -5.99 21.27 12.39
N GLU A 81 -6.78 21.01 13.43
CA GLU A 81 -6.34 21.13 14.83
C GLU A 81 -5.20 20.19 15.17
N ILE A 82 -5.29 18.90 14.74
CA ILE A 82 -4.27 17.89 15.01
C ILE A 82 -2.96 18.22 14.28
N THR A 83 -3.03 18.61 13.01
CA THR A 83 -1.83 18.97 12.24
C THR A 83 -1.16 20.22 12.78
N ALA A 84 -1.95 21.24 13.17
CA ALA A 84 -1.44 22.43 13.81
C ALA A 84 -0.77 22.14 15.16
N ALA A 85 -1.39 21.27 15.98
CA ALA A 85 -0.80 20.82 17.25
C ALA A 85 0.51 20.06 17.06
N ALA A 86 0.63 19.27 15.98
CA ALA A 86 1.85 18.56 15.59
C ALA A 86 2.88 19.49 14.91
N GLY A 87 2.57 20.77 14.70
CA GLY A 87 3.48 21.74 14.06
C GLY A 87 3.70 21.48 12.58
N THR A 88 2.73 20.90 11.88
CA THR A 88 2.82 20.51 10.47
C THR A 88 1.57 20.93 9.68
N SER A 89 1.54 20.60 8.39
CA SER A 89 0.40 20.82 7.51
C SER A 89 0.18 19.63 6.57
N SER A 90 -1.02 19.51 5.99
CA SER A 90 -1.32 18.45 5.01
C SER A 90 -0.34 18.45 3.83
N GLU A 91 0.10 19.62 3.37
CA GLU A 91 1.10 19.75 2.31
C GLU A 91 2.45 19.15 2.74
N GLN A 92 2.92 19.52 3.93
CA GLN A 92 4.17 18.98 4.48
C GLN A 92 4.11 17.47 4.71
N LEU A 93 2.96 16.97 5.18
CA LEU A 93 2.74 15.55 5.39
C LEU A 93 2.76 14.76 4.08
N ARG A 94 2.11 15.26 3.03
CA ARG A 94 2.18 14.64 1.70
C ARG A 94 3.60 14.64 1.12
N ALA A 95 4.34 15.73 1.32
CA ALA A 95 5.69 15.88 0.79
C ALA A 95 6.74 14.94 1.44
N ARG A 96 6.36 14.19 2.48
CA ARG A 96 7.26 13.21 3.13
C ARG A 96 7.49 11.95 2.28
N TYR A 97 6.64 11.69 1.30
CA TYR A 97 6.64 10.45 0.52
C TYR A 97 7.08 10.70 -0.92
N ASP A 98 7.96 9.83 -1.43
CA ASP A 98 8.38 9.86 -2.84
C ASP A 98 7.27 9.36 -3.76
N ALA A 99 6.45 8.41 -3.29
CA ALA A 99 5.28 7.90 -3.99
C ALA A 99 4.23 7.34 -3.03
N VAL A 100 2.98 7.36 -3.48
CA VAL A 100 1.84 6.77 -2.79
C VAL A 100 1.17 5.77 -3.72
N LEU A 101 1.12 4.52 -3.30
CA LEU A 101 0.47 3.43 -4.02
C LEU A 101 -0.83 3.08 -3.30
N HIS A 102 -1.95 3.57 -3.80
CA HIS A 102 -3.26 3.27 -3.25
C HIS A 102 -3.83 2.01 -3.92
N LEU A 103 -3.94 0.94 -3.15
CA LEU A 103 -4.57 -0.30 -3.59
C LEU A 103 -6.05 -0.25 -3.23
N VAL A 104 -6.90 -0.05 -4.23
CA VAL A 104 -8.36 0.02 -4.04
C VAL A 104 -8.86 -1.17 -3.22
N SER A 105 -9.72 -0.88 -2.24
CA SER A 105 -10.30 -1.89 -1.35
C SER A 105 -10.99 -3.02 -2.13
N ALA A 106 -10.91 -4.25 -1.63
CA ALA A 106 -11.66 -5.37 -2.19
C ALA A 106 -13.18 -5.16 -2.13
N ALA A 107 -13.67 -4.20 -1.34
CA ALA A 107 -15.07 -3.79 -1.33
C ALA A 107 -15.54 -3.18 -2.67
N ASP A 108 -14.62 -2.78 -3.55
CA ASP A 108 -14.90 -2.25 -4.88
C ASP A 108 -14.21 -3.10 -5.97
N GLY A 109 -15.01 -3.88 -6.68
CA GLY A 109 -14.59 -4.73 -7.80
C GLY A 109 -13.98 -6.10 -7.44
N ALA A 110 -13.93 -6.46 -6.15
CA ALA A 110 -13.47 -7.77 -5.69
C ALA A 110 -14.23 -8.24 -4.43
N GLU A 111 -15.53 -7.94 -4.37
CA GLU A 111 -16.38 -8.10 -3.19
C GLU A 111 -16.39 -9.53 -2.63
N GLN A 112 -16.22 -10.56 -3.50
CA GLN A 112 -16.13 -11.95 -3.07
C GLN A 112 -14.92 -12.24 -2.16
N PHE A 113 -13.91 -11.37 -2.20
CA PHE A 113 -12.71 -11.47 -1.35
C PHE A 113 -12.75 -10.49 -0.17
N TYR A 114 -13.75 -9.61 -0.11
CA TYR A 114 -13.92 -8.73 1.02
C TYR A 114 -14.40 -9.51 2.23
N THR A 115 -13.60 -9.55 3.28
CA THR A 115 -13.94 -10.22 4.53
C THR A 115 -13.60 -9.35 5.71
N THR A 116 -14.48 -9.32 6.70
CA THR A 116 -14.23 -8.71 8.00
C THR A 116 -13.55 -9.68 8.99
N ALA A 117 -13.48 -10.98 8.61
CA ALA A 117 -12.97 -12.03 9.50
C ALA A 117 -11.44 -11.97 9.73
N ASN A 118 -10.69 -11.39 8.79
CA ASN A 118 -9.23 -11.31 8.85
C ASN A 118 -8.71 -10.06 9.59
N ASN A 119 -9.60 -9.12 9.90
CA ASN A 119 -9.28 -7.94 10.68
C ASN A 119 -10.49 -7.63 11.57
N ALA A 120 -10.37 -7.88 12.86
CA ALA A 120 -11.43 -7.65 13.84
C ALA A 120 -11.87 -6.17 13.93
N GLU A 121 -11.07 -5.27 13.39
CA GLU A 121 -11.33 -3.82 13.35
C GLU A 121 -12.19 -3.41 12.14
N ARG A 122 -12.34 -4.29 11.13
CA ARG A 122 -13.24 -4.04 10.00
C ARG A 122 -14.67 -4.37 10.37
N THR A 123 -15.34 -3.43 11.02
CA THR A 123 -16.76 -3.53 11.39
C THR A 123 -17.67 -2.90 10.33
N GLU A 124 -17.10 -2.17 9.39
CA GLU A 124 -17.85 -1.49 8.34
C GLU A 124 -18.39 -2.44 7.27
N GLY A 125 -19.60 -2.17 6.82
CA GLY A 125 -20.17 -2.78 5.62
C GLY A 125 -19.47 -2.31 4.33
N LEU A 126 -19.74 -2.99 3.21
CA LEU A 126 -19.14 -2.69 1.89
C LEU A 126 -19.27 -1.22 1.48
N GLU A 127 -20.40 -0.58 1.76
CA GLU A 127 -20.64 0.81 1.37
C GLU A 127 -19.71 1.77 2.14
N LEU A 128 -19.60 1.59 3.47
CA LEU A 128 -18.71 2.41 4.28
C LEU A 128 -17.24 2.21 3.89
N ALA A 129 -16.83 0.96 3.61
CA ALA A 129 -15.49 0.67 3.13
C ALA A 129 -15.16 1.37 1.81
N ARG A 130 -16.13 1.43 0.87
CA ARG A 130 -15.98 2.19 -0.39
C ARG A 130 -15.90 3.68 -0.17
N GLU A 131 -16.70 4.22 0.77
CA GLU A 131 -16.65 5.63 1.10
C GLU A 131 -15.31 6.04 1.73
N LEU A 132 -14.81 5.23 2.66
CA LEU A 132 -13.50 5.45 3.29
C LEU A 132 -12.37 5.34 2.26
N ASP A 133 -12.40 4.36 1.37
CA ASP A 133 -11.44 4.20 0.29
C ASP A 133 -11.35 5.48 -0.58
N LYS A 134 -12.51 6.04 -0.97
CA LYS A 134 -12.58 7.31 -1.71
C LYS A 134 -12.02 8.50 -0.93
N LYS A 135 -12.30 8.58 0.39
CA LYS A 135 -11.75 9.63 1.24
C LYS A 135 -10.24 9.55 1.36
N VAL A 136 -9.68 8.34 1.46
CA VAL A 136 -8.23 8.12 1.45
C VAL A 136 -7.62 8.57 0.12
N ILE A 137 -8.19 8.18 -1.03
CA ILE A 137 -7.75 8.66 -2.35
C ILE A 137 -7.78 10.20 -2.39
N GLN A 138 -8.86 10.81 -1.90
CA GLN A 138 -9.01 12.27 -1.88
C GLN A 138 -7.94 12.94 -1.01
N ALA A 139 -7.60 12.38 0.16
CA ALA A 139 -6.57 12.90 1.04
C ALA A 139 -5.18 12.95 0.37
N TRP A 140 -4.91 12.01 -0.54
CA TRP A 140 -3.67 11.93 -1.30
C TRP A 140 -3.73 12.59 -2.69
N SER A 141 -4.87 13.10 -3.14
CA SER A 141 -5.08 13.56 -4.52
C SER A 141 -4.11 14.64 -4.99
N GLU A 142 -3.56 15.45 -4.08
CA GLU A 142 -2.56 16.48 -4.39
C GLU A 142 -1.11 15.95 -4.38
N HIS A 143 -0.89 14.66 -4.10
CA HIS A 143 0.45 14.07 -4.16
C HIS A 143 0.84 13.82 -5.63
N PRO A 144 1.99 14.31 -6.12
CA PRO A 144 2.35 14.25 -7.55
C PRO A 144 2.53 12.81 -8.07
N HIS A 145 2.89 11.89 -7.19
CA HIS A 145 3.13 10.49 -7.52
C HIS A 145 2.11 9.55 -6.86
N LEU A 146 0.84 9.99 -6.77
CA LEU A 146 -0.25 9.08 -6.40
C LEU A 146 -0.53 8.11 -7.55
N ARG A 147 -0.56 6.82 -7.25
CA ARG A 147 -0.93 5.72 -8.16
C ARG A 147 -2.07 4.93 -7.56
N VAL A 148 -3.22 4.93 -8.23
CA VAL A 148 -4.40 4.17 -7.81
C VAL A 148 -4.45 2.86 -8.58
N ILE A 149 -4.39 1.73 -7.87
CA ILE A 149 -4.35 0.38 -8.42
C ILE A 149 -5.67 -0.31 -8.09
N ASN A 150 -6.51 -0.49 -9.12
CA ASN A 150 -7.85 -1.04 -9.00
C ASN A 150 -7.88 -2.58 -8.98
N ASN A 151 -9.10 -3.15 -8.87
CA ASN A 151 -9.38 -4.58 -8.79
C ASN A 151 -9.94 -5.16 -10.11
N HIS A 152 -9.72 -4.52 -11.26
CA HIS A 152 -10.27 -5.02 -12.53
C HIS A 152 -9.66 -6.34 -12.99
N GLU A 153 -8.51 -6.68 -12.46
CA GLU A 153 -7.77 -7.90 -12.79
C GLU A 153 -7.62 -8.79 -11.54
N ASN A 154 -7.04 -9.98 -11.72
CA ASN A 154 -6.77 -10.87 -10.60
C ASN A 154 -5.70 -10.29 -9.64
N PHE A 155 -5.61 -10.87 -8.45
CA PHE A 155 -4.72 -10.40 -7.40
C PHE A 155 -3.25 -10.41 -7.81
N ASP A 156 -2.79 -11.44 -8.54
CA ASP A 156 -1.39 -11.56 -8.97
C ASP A 156 -1.03 -10.44 -9.95
N THR A 157 -1.93 -10.12 -10.88
CA THR A 157 -1.76 -8.99 -11.80
C THR A 157 -1.74 -7.67 -11.05
N LYS A 158 -2.61 -7.50 -10.05
CA LYS A 158 -2.62 -6.32 -9.18
C LYS A 158 -1.27 -6.14 -8.49
N ILE A 159 -0.71 -7.20 -7.91
CA ILE A 159 0.61 -7.16 -7.26
C ILE A 159 1.72 -6.86 -8.26
N ASN A 160 1.68 -7.45 -9.46
CA ASN A 160 2.66 -7.14 -10.50
C ASN A 160 2.63 -5.67 -10.90
N ARG A 161 1.45 -5.04 -10.97
CA ARG A 161 1.31 -3.59 -11.20
C ARG A 161 1.93 -2.77 -10.07
N VAL A 162 1.74 -3.17 -8.81
CA VAL A 162 2.40 -2.53 -7.66
C VAL A 162 3.92 -2.57 -7.83
N LEU A 163 4.48 -3.76 -8.13
CA LEU A 163 5.92 -3.93 -8.32
C LEU A 163 6.44 -3.11 -9.52
N GLN A 164 5.66 -3.00 -10.57
CA GLN A 164 5.97 -2.16 -11.73
C GLN A 164 6.02 -0.68 -11.35
N GLU A 165 5.03 -0.18 -10.62
CA GLU A 165 5.03 1.22 -10.17
C GLU A 165 6.18 1.52 -9.21
N ILE A 166 6.53 0.60 -8.30
CA ILE A 166 7.73 0.73 -7.46
C ILE A 166 9.00 0.80 -8.33
N SER A 167 9.10 -0.06 -9.35
CA SER A 167 10.25 -0.04 -10.25
C SER A 167 10.34 1.27 -11.04
N ASN A 168 9.21 1.83 -11.45
CA ASN A 168 9.14 3.11 -12.13
C ASN A 168 9.62 4.27 -11.22
N VAL A 169 9.16 4.28 -9.96
CA VAL A 169 9.57 5.29 -8.97
C VAL A 169 11.07 5.22 -8.67
N LEU A 170 11.61 4.01 -8.59
CA LEU A 170 13.03 3.77 -8.31
C LEU A 170 13.92 3.88 -9.56
N GLU A 171 13.36 4.22 -10.73
CA GLU A 171 14.05 4.26 -12.01
C GLU A 171 14.83 2.95 -12.33
N ILE A 172 14.30 1.81 -11.84
CA ILE A 172 14.89 0.51 -12.10
C ILE A 172 14.54 0.11 -13.54
N PRO A 173 15.54 -0.16 -14.40
CA PRO A 173 15.26 -0.65 -15.75
C PRO A 173 14.45 -1.93 -15.68
N GLN A 174 13.27 -1.93 -16.28
CA GLN A 174 12.49 -3.15 -16.41
C GLN A 174 13.25 -4.12 -17.31
N GLN A 175 13.47 -5.34 -16.81
CA GLN A 175 13.91 -6.41 -17.69
C GLN A 175 12.76 -6.71 -18.65
N VAL A 176 12.92 -6.29 -19.89
CA VAL A 176 12.05 -6.75 -20.96
C VAL A 176 12.33 -8.23 -21.13
N ILE A 177 11.45 -9.09 -20.62
CA ILE A 177 11.50 -10.52 -20.91
C ILE A 177 11.08 -10.66 -22.37
N GLU A 178 12.06 -10.66 -23.29
CA GLU A 178 11.81 -11.05 -24.66
C GLU A 178 11.54 -12.56 -24.71
N GLU A 179 10.28 -12.94 -24.69
CA GLU A 179 9.90 -14.33 -24.92
C GLU A 179 10.01 -14.61 -26.41
N ARG A 180 11.01 -15.41 -26.81
CA ARG A 180 11.18 -15.87 -28.18
C ARG A 180 10.70 -17.30 -28.30
N LYS A 181 9.63 -17.53 -29.05
CA LYS A 181 9.15 -18.89 -29.38
C LYS A 181 9.83 -19.40 -30.63
N TYR A 182 10.46 -20.56 -30.51
CA TYR A 182 11.11 -21.23 -31.62
C TYR A 182 10.36 -22.51 -31.96
N ILE A 183 10.13 -22.76 -33.25
CA ILE A 183 9.70 -24.08 -33.73
C ILE A 183 10.96 -24.90 -33.92
N VAL A 184 11.11 -25.95 -33.14
CA VAL A 184 12.28 -26.82 -33.19
C VAL A 184 11.91 -28.11 -33.93
N ARG A 185 12.71 -28.52 -34.89
CA ARG A 185 12.60 -29.83 -35.54
C ARG A 185 13.62 -30.77 -34.92
N LEU A 186 13.14 -31.78 -34.25
CA LEU A 186 14.00 -32.84 -33.70
C LEU A 186 14.52 -33.73 -34.85
N THR A 187 15.83 -33.86 -34.94
CA THR A 187 16.50 -34.66 -35.98
C THR A 187 17.23 -35.92 -35.45
N GLY A 188 17.03 -36.26 -34.17
CA GLY A 188 17.59 -37.38 -33.49
C GLY A 188 16.83 -37.77 -32.22
N GLU A 189 17.29 -38.81 -31.53
CA GLU A 189 16.73 -39.24 -30.24
C GLU A 189 16.98 -38.20 -29.17
N ILE A 190 15.97 -37.95 -28.32
CA ILE A 190 16.12 -37.09 -27.17
C ILE A 190 16.89 -37.85 -26.09
N PRO A 191 18.07 -37.37 -25.65
CA PRO A 191 18.76 -38.02 -24.54
C PRO A 191 17.91 -37.86 -23.28
N ASP A 192 18.06 -38.77 -22.31
CA ASP A 192 17.32 -38.86 -21.05
C ASP A 192 16.83 -37.49 -20.55
N ALA A 193 15.56 -37.20 -20.78
CA ALA A 193 14.93 -35.96 -20.39
C ALA A 193 13.87 -36.21 -19.32
N ILE A 194 13.75 -35.31 -18.38
CA ILE A 194 12.64 -35.32 -17.43
C ILE A 194 11.41 -34.76 -18.16
N GLU A 195 10.40 -35.61 -18.34
CA GLU A 195 9.13 -35.21 -18.92
C GLU A 195 8.30 -34.47 -17.86
N SER A 196 7.83 -33.28 -18.20
CA SER A 196 6.90 -32.51 -17.36
C SER A 196 5.77 -31.96 -18.21
N ASP A 197 4.55 -32.14 -17.73
CA ASP A 197 3.37 -31.53 -18.32
C ASP A 197 3.28 -30.07 -17.93
N ILE A 198 3.27 -29.16 -18.92
CA ILE A 198 3.08 -27.73 -18.73
C ILE A 198 1.74 -27.35 -19.34
N MET A 199 0.79 -26.89 -18.49
CA MET A 199 -0.46 -26.32 -18.95
C MET A 199 -0.33 -24.79 -19.04
N GLN A 200 -0.40 -24.25 -20.25
CA GLN A 200 -0.46 -22.81 -20.51
C GLN A 200 -1.85 -22.42 -21.02
N THR A 201 -2.52 -21.51 -20.32
CA THR A 201 -3.80 -20.94 -20.75
C THR A 201 -3.55 -19.53 -21.30
N TYR A 202 -3.89 -19.32 -22.56
CA TYR A 202 -3.84 -18.01 -23.18
C TYR A 202 -5.22 -17.36 -23.09
N LEU A 203 -5.28 -16.16 -22.52
CA LEU A 203 -6.48 -15.34 -22.56
C LEU A 203 -6.46 -14.55 -23.89
N THR A 204 -7.42 -14.81 -24.77
CA THR A 204 -7.64 -13.96 -25.93
C THR A 204 -8.50 -12.78 -25.51
N SER A 205 -7.98 -11.55 -25.65
CA SER A 205 -8.82 -10.35 -25.60
C SER A 205 -9.63 -10.27 -26.91
N GLU A 206 -10.95 -10.28 -26.81
CA GLU A 206 -11.82 -9.80 -27.88
C GLU A 206 -11.83 -8.28 -27.92
#